data_119f3b183039400c8e58297981da6c39
#
_entry.id   119f3b183039400c8e58297981da6c39
#
_cell.length_a   1.000
_cell.length_b   1.000
_cell.length_c   1.000
_cell.angle_alpha   90.00
_cell.angle_beta   90.00
_cell.angle_gamma   90.00
#
_symmetry.space_group_name_H-M   'P 1'
#
loop_
_entity.id
_entity.type
_entity.pdbx_description
1 polymer ?
#
loop_
_entity_poly.entity_id
_entity_poly.type
_entity_poly.pdbx_seq_one_letter_code
_entity_poly.pdbx_strand_id
1 'polypeptide(L)'
;IFGSSLTEMKKDFTVGADGLMKIRIGNDYNSDRYLAYTDMGLNDWMICYVIPVSEAQKSYNFVRRYELIFTIGFCVMVSMLFLWGFVKNRSKDKQLIQAAETDALTSAYNKRSTEERIHNVLQEHPQEPGTFVIMDVDHFKEVNDIYGHITGDKVLHKFGEVLHEHFREGDIVGRIGGDEFVVYMRKTDSREVAVSRIESLIKK
;
A
#
# COMPACT_ATOMS: atom_id res chain seq x y z
N ILE A 1 11.87 -15.20 53.51
CA ILE A 1 12.41 -13.99 52.83
C ILE A 1 12.80 -12.91 53.88
N PHE A 2 12.31 -12.98 55.12
CA PHE A 2 12.60 -11.98 56.17
C PHE A 2 14.02 -12.12 56.80
N GLY A 3 14.65 -13.26 56.70
CA GLY A 3 15.91 -13.52 57.40
C GLY A 3 17.15 -12.87 56.77
N SER A 4 17.22 -12.86 55.44
CA SER A 4 18.37 -12.29 54.71
C SER A 4 18.39 -10.76 54.76
N SER A 5 17.26 -10.11 54.57
CA SER A 5 17.14 -8.64 54.63
C SER A 5 17.44 -8.05 56.00
N LEU A 6 17.02 -8.71 57.10
CA LEU A 6 17.31 -8.30 58.47
C LEU A 6 18.79 -8.50 58.85
N THR A 7 19.40 -9.55 58.30
CA THR A 7 20.83 -9.85 58.55
C THR A 7 21.72 -8.87 57.78
N GLU A 8 21.34 -8.51 56.54
CA GLU A 8 22.00 -7.50 55.74
C GLU A 8 21.92 -6.12 56.38
N MET A 9 20.73 -5.69 56.79
CA MET A 9 20.53 -4.47 57.55
C MET A 9 21.32 -4.41 58.85
N LYS A 10 21.39 -5.50 59.62
CA LYS A 10 22.24 -5.57 60.83
C LYS A 10 23.72 -5.42 60.52
N LYS A 11 24.18 -5.95 59.41
CA LYS A 11 25.56 -5.81 58.95
C LYS A 11 25.86 -4.36 58.58
N ASP A 12 24.95 -3.72 57.85
CA ASP A 12 25.07 -2.32 57.46
C ASP A 12 25.06 -1.38 58.67
N PHE A 13 24.25 -1.67 59.71
CA PHE A 13 24.25 -0.97 60.98
C PHE A 13 25.62 -1.04 61.70
N THR A 14 26.30 -2.17 61.60
CA THR A 14 27.61 -2.32 62.26
C THR A 14 28.74 -1.61 61.52
N VAL A 15 28.57 -1.29 60.23
CA VAL A 15 29.58 -0.67 59.37
C VAL A 15 29.27 0.79 59.10
N GLY A 16 28.09 1.31 59.53
CA GLY A 16 27.65 2.67 59.28
C GLY A 16 27.32 2.90 57.78
N ALA A 17 26.80 1.90 57.09
CA ALA A 17 26.48 1.99 55.68
C ALA A 17 25.02 2.40 55.42
N ASP A 18 24.81 3.17 54.39
CA ASP A 18 23.47 3.51 53.86
C ASP A 18 22.85 2.34 53.10
N GLY A 19 21.53 2.19 53.19
CA GLY A 19 20.86 1.12 52.48
C GLY A 19 19.41 1.43 52.12
N LEU A 20 18.92 0.70 51.11
CA LEU A 20 17.53 0.71 50.66
C LEU A 20 17.05 -0.73 50.50
N MET A 21 16.00 -1.09 51.19
CA MET A 21 15.41 -2.43 51.03
C MET A 21 13.90 -2.37 50.96
N LYS A 22 13.32 -3.40 50.31
CA LYS A 22 11.88 -3.61 50.31
C LYS A 22 11.52 -4.57 51.46
N ILE A 23 10.69 -4.11 52.38
CA ILE A 23 10.20 -4.89 53.50
C ILE A 23 8.69 -5.11 53.40
N ARG A 24 8.20 -6.19 54.00
CA ARG A 24 6.77 -6.47 54.14
C ARG A 24 6.38 -6.49 55.58
N ILE A 25 5.41 -5.66 55.93
CA ILE A 25 4.89 -5.55 57.30
C ILE A 25 3.47 -6.11 57.32
N GLY A 26 3.33 -7.37 57.77
CA GLY A 26 2.03 -8.09 57.78
C GLY A 26 1.81 -9.02 56.59
N ASN A 27 0.62 -9.64 56.56
CA ASN A 27 0.25 -10.65 55.57
C ASN A 27 -0.51 -10.11 54.33
N ASP A 28 -0.75 -8.82 54.29
CA ASP A 28 -1.53 -8.21 53.22
C ASP A 28 -0.61 -7.73 52.06
N TYR A 29 -1.05 -7.90 50.81
CA TYR A 29 -0.31 -7.46 49.59
C TYR A 29 -0.02 -5.95 49.59
N ASN A 30 -0.82 -5.15 50.27
CA ASN A 30 -0.62 -3.70 50.39
C ASN A 30 0.37 -3.30 51.50
N SER A 31 0.98 -4.27 52.17
CA SER A 31 1.88 -4.03 53.32
C SER A 31 3.36 -3.87 52.93
N ASP A 32 3.68 -3.92 51.62
CA ASP A 32 5.04 -3.69 51.14
C ASP A 32 5.47 -2.24 51.33
N ARG A 33 6.66 -2.04 51.90
CA ARG A 33 7.27 -0.75 52.19
C ARG A 33 8.70 -0.70 51.68
N TYR A 34 9.16 0.45 51.26
CA TYR A 34 10.59 0.73 51.10
C TYR A 34 11.10 1.28 52.41
N LEU A 35 12.17 0.70 52.91
CA LEU A 35 12.93 1.16 54.09
C LEU A 35 14.26 1.70 53.57
N ALA A 36 14.46 3.00 53.69
CA ALA A 36 15.76 3.64 53.49
C ALA A 36 16.36 3.93 54.85
N TYR A 37 17.63 3.68 55.01
CA TYR A 37 18.36 3.96 56.25
C TYR A 37 19.73 4.55 55.94
N THR A 38 20.17 5.47 56.83
CA THR A 38 21.48 6.13 56.73
C THR A 38 22.06 6.35 58.10
N ASP A 39 23.40 6.27 58.24
CA ASP A 39 24.09 6.54 59.48
C ASP A 39 24.11 8.06 59.75
N MET A 40 23.87 8.43 61.01
CA MET A 40 23.92 9.82 61.47
C MET A 40 25.34 10.27 61.84
N GLY A 41 26.31 9.36 61.94
CA GLY A 41 27.67 9.64 62.41
C GLY A 41 27.74 10.06 63.89
N LEU A 42 26.69 9.81 64.67
CA LEU A 42 26.57 10.17 66.06
C LEU A 42 26.06 8.97 66.87
N ASN A 43 26.83 8.47 67.85
CA ASN A 43 26.41 7.46 68.82
C ASN A 43 25.73 6.21 68.23
N ASP A 44 26.21 5.70 67.12
CA ASP A 44 25.63 4.57 66.34
C ASP A 44 24.13 4.72 66.02
N TRP A 45 23.67 5.96 65.82
CA TRP A 45 22.29 6.26 65.49
C TRP A 45 22.09 6.24 63.97
N MET A 46 20.97 5.59 63.54
CA MET A 46 20.57 5.58 62.13
C MET A 46 19.21 6.22 61.94
N ILE A 47 19.06 6.99 60.87
CA ILE A 47 17.78 7.48 60.41
C ILE A 47 17.16 6.44 59.52
N CYS A 48 15.92 6.04 59.80
CA CYS A 48 15.14 5.15 58.97
C CYS A 48 13.94 5.88 58.41
N TYR A 49 13.74 5.77 57.10
CA TYR A 49 12.60 6.34 56.42
C TYR A 49 11.79 5.23 55.75
N VAL A 50 10.50 5.13 56.04
CA VAL A 50 9.61 4.07 55.55
C VAL A 50 8.55 4.65 54.64
N ILE A 51 8.53 4.24 53.38
CA ILE A 51 7.54 4.69 52.41
C ILE A 51 6.70 3.51 51.93
N PRO A 52 5.36 3.60 51.91
CA PRO A 52 4.53 2.62 51.22
C PRO A 52 4.91 2.49 49.74
N VAL A 53 5.08 1.27 49.26
CA VAL A 53 5.38 1.02 47.82
C VAL A 53 4.28 1.62 46.94
N SER A 54 3.02 1.55 47.36
CA SER A 54 1.87 2.14 46.68
C SER A 54 2.00 3.65 46.48
N GLU A 55 2.61 4.36 47.43
CA GLU A 55 2.80 5.80 47.37
C GLU A 55 3.97 6.19 46.48
N ALA A 56 5.07 5.47 46.53
CA ALA A 56 6.20 5.62 45.65
C ALA A 56 5.81 5.33 44.17
N GLN A 57 4.93 4.37 43.94
CA GLN A 57 4.47 4.00 42.60
C GLN A 57 3.38 4.91 42.02
N LYS A 58 2.68 5.69 42.83
CA LYS A 58 1.63 6.60 42.31
C LYS A 58 2.14 7.57 41.26
N SER A 59 3.25 8.23 41.50
CA SER A 59 3.87 9.16 40.55
C SER A 59 4.36 8.47 39.28
N TYR A 60 4.89 7.25 39.42
CA TYR A 60 5.36 6.46 38.28
C TYR A 60 4.21 5.97 37.41
N ASN A 61 3.09 5.52 38.00
CA ASN A 61 1.92 5.07 37.27
C ASN A 61 1.26 6.19 36.45
N PHE A 62 1.32 7.42 36.97
CA PHE A 62 0.85 8.61 36.26
C PHE A 62 1.67 8.82 34.99
N VAL A 63 2.99 8.90 35.07
CA VAL A 63 3.89 9.08 33.93
C VAL A 63 3.70 7.96 32.89
N ARG A 64 3.68 6.71 33.34
CA ARG A 64 3.48 5.54 32.47
C ARG A 64 2.16 5.58 31.67
N ARG A 65 1.08 6.09 32.30
CA ARG A 65 -0.22 6.22 31.61
C ARG A 65 -0.14 7.24 30.46
N TYR A 66 0.51 8.37 30.68
CA TYR A 66 0.68 9.38 29.62
C TYR A 66 1.63 8.90 28.52
N GLU A 67 2.68 8.20 28.86
CA GLU A 67 3.59 7.57 27.89
C GLU A 67 2.84 6.60 26.96
N LEU A 68 1.99 5.75 27.51
CA LEU A 68 1.15 4.84 26.71
C LEU A 68 0.17 5.59 25.80
N ILE A 69 -0.52 6.59 26.31
CA ILE A 69 -1.47 7.40 25.51
C ILE A 69 -0.73 8.10 24.38
N PHE A 70 0.42 8.70 24.66
CA PHE A 70 1.23 9.38 23.68
C PHE A 70 1.74 8.41 22.58
N THR A 71 2.24 7.25 22.99
CA THR A 71 2.73 6.22 22.04
C THR A 71 1.62 5.73 21.13
N ILE A 72 0.43 5.43 21.67
CA ILE A 72 -0.73 5.01 20.87
C ILE A 72 -1.14 6.12 19.91
N GLY A 73 -1.26 7.36 20.40
CA GLY A 73 -1.60 8.52 19.56
C GLY A 73 -0.61 8.74 18.42
N PHE A 74 0.69 8.62 18.70
CA PHE A 74 1.74 8.72 17.70
C PHE A 74 1.64 7.62 16.65
N CYS A 75 1.44 6.36 17.06
CA CYS A 75 1.26 5.24 16.13
C CYS A 75 0.04 5.41 15.22
N VAL A 76 -1.09 5.87 15.76
CA VAL A 76 -2.30 6.16 15.00
C VAL A 76 -2.06 7.27 13.96
N MET A 77 -1.39 8.35 14.39
CA MET A 77 -1.05 9.47 13.50
C MET A 77 -0.15 9.01 12.32
N VAL A 78 0.91 8.25 12.62
CA VAL A 78 1.83 7.72 11.58
C VAL A 78 1.08 6.80 10.62
N SER A 79 0.21 5.93 11.15
CA SER A 79 -0.62 5.03 10.32
C SER A 79 -1.56 5.80 9.40
N MET A 80 -2.20 6.87 9.90
CA MET A 80 -3.06 7.73 9.07
C MET A 80 -2.28 8.44 7.96
N LEU A 81 -1.08 8.96 8.26
CA LEU A 81 -0.23 9.60 7.25
C LEU A 81 0.20 8.60 6.16
N PHE A 82 0.54 7.37 6.56
CA PHE A 82 0.90 6.31 5.62
C PHE A 82 -0.28 5.94 4.71
N LEU A 83 -1.47 5.73 5.29
CA LEU A 83 -2.69 5.45 4.52
C LEU A 83 -3.04 6.58 3.56
N TRP A 84 -2.96 7.82 4.02
CA TRP A 84 -3.21 8.99 3.17
C TRP A 84 -2.25 9.07 1.99
N GLY A 85 -0.94 8.87 2.24
CA GLY A 85 0.09 8.81 1.20
C GLY A 85 -0.17 7.71 0.19
N PHE A 86 -0.53 6.52 0.66
CA PHE A 86 -0.84 5.36 -0.18
C PHE A 86 -2.06 5.58 -1.08
N VAL A 87 -3.15 6.14 -0.53
CA VAL A 87 -4.36 6.47 -1.30
C VAL A 87 -4.08 7.55 -2.34
N LYS A 88 -3.33 8.60 -1.95
CA LYS A 88 -2.97 9.69 -2.86
C LYS A 88 -2.09 9.23 -4.02
N ASN A 89 -1.15 8.32 -3.75
CA ASN A 89 -0.26 7.78 -4.80
C ASN A 89 -1.03 6.93 -5.81
N ARG A 90 -1.92 6.04 -5.33
CA ARG A 90 -2.79 5.25 -6.21
C ARG A 90 -3.69 6.10 -7.12
N SER A 91 -4.13 7.25 -6.64
CA SER A 91 -4.96 8.15 -7.45
C SER A 91 -4.16 8.79 -8.59
N LYS A 92 -2.89 9.12 -8.37
CA LYS A 92 -2.00 9.64 -9.42
C LYS A 92 -1.69 8.59 -10.49
N ASP A 93 -1.40 7.36 -10.07
CA ASP A 93 -1.13 6.27 -11.02
C ASP A 93 -2.34 5.99 -11.92
N LYS A 94 -3.56 6.00 -11.35
CA LYS A 94 -4.79 5.86 -12.14
C LYS A 94 -4.98 7.02 -13.13
N GLN A 95 -4.66 8.25 -12.74
CA GLN A 95 -4.77 9.41 -13.62
C GLN A 95 -3.76 9.34 -14.77
N LEU A 96 -2.53 8.89 -14.51
CA LEU A 96 -1.50 8.71 -15.55
C LEU A 96 -1.90 7.61 -16.54
N ILE A 97 -2.42 6.48 -16.06
CA ILE A 97 -2.93 5.39 -16.91
C ILE A 97 -4.16 5.86 -17.71
N GLN A 98 -5.02 6.68 -17.13
CA GLN A 98 -6.19 7.25 -17.82
C GLN A 98 -5.82 8.36 -18.80
N ALA A 99 -4.69 9.04 -18.61
CA ALA A 99 -4.17 10.05 -19.54
C ALA A 99 -3.43 9.44 -20.73
N ALA A 100 -3.00 8.18 -20.65
CA ALA A 100 -2.46 7.47 -21.80
C ALA A 100 -3.60 7.23 -22.81
N GLU A 101 -3.41 7.65 -24.05
CA GLU A 101 -4.40 7.45 -25.13
C GLU A 101 -4.25 6.08 -25.82
N THR A 102 -3.07 5.52 -25.76
CA THR A 102 -2.72 4.28 -26.46
C THR A 102 -2.48 3.11 -25.52
N ASP A 103 -2.68 1.91 -26.02
CA ASP A 103 -2.27 0.67 -25.37
C ASP A 103 -0.74 0.54 -25.41
N ALA A 104 -0.13 0.28 -24.24
CA ALA A 104 1.32 0.27 -24.09
C ALA A 104 2.02 -0.86 -24.88
N LEU A 105 1.30 -1.94 -25.20
CA LEU A 105 1.85 -3.08 -25.89
C LEU A 105 1.79 -2.92 -27.43
N THR A 106 0.65 -2.43 -27.93
CA THR A 106 0.33 -2.46 -29.37
C THR A 106 0.39 -1.09 -30.03
N SER A 107 0.53 -0.01 -29.24
CA SER A 107 0.44 1.39 -29.69
C SER A 107 -0.90 1.79 -30.32
N ALA A 108 -1.85 0.87 -30.47
CA ALA A 108 -3.22 1.15 -30.85
C ALA A 108 -3.91 2.00 -29.76
N TYR A 109 -4.99 2.72 -30.08
CA TYR A 109 -5.75 3.40 -29.05
C TYR A 109 -6.29 2.41 -28.03
N ASN A 110 -6.23 2.77 -26.74
CA ASN A 110 -6.86 1.95 -25.72
C ASN A 110 -8.39 2.02 -25.84
N LYS A 111 -9.10 1.14 -25.15
CA LYS A 111 -10.55 1.04 -25.19
C LYS A 111 -11.25 2.40 -25.06
N ARG A 112 -10.88 3.16 -24.02
CA ARG A 112 -11.48 4.47 -23.73
C ARG A 112 -11.26 5.46 -24.88
N SER A 113 -10.02 5.61 -25.33
CA SER A 113 -9.68 6.55 -26.39
C SER A 113 -10.31 6.15 -27.71
N THR A 114 -10.46 4.85 -27.97
CA THR A 114 -11.16 4.31 -29.14
C THR A 114 -12.63 4.74 -29.11
N GLU A 115 -13.32 4.52 -28.00
CA GLU A 115 -14.73 4.88 -27.83
C GLU A 115 -14.92 6.40 -27.94
N GLU A 116 -14.10 7.20 -27.27
CA GLU A 116 -14.15 8.67 -27.31
C GLU A 116 -13.91 9.21 -28.73
N ARG A 117 -12.91 8.69 -29.45
CA ARG A 117 -12.59 9.12 -30.82
C ARG A 117 -13.70 8.77 -31.81
N ILE A 118 -14.23 7.56 -31.75
CA ILE A 118 -15.36 7.15 -32.59
C ILE A 118 -16.60 8.01 -32.30
N HIS A 119 -16.89 8.23 -31.01
CA HIS A 119 -18.00 9.09 -30.59
C HIS A 119 -17.88 10.50 -31.16
N ASN A 120 -16.71 11.11 -31.07
CA ASN A 120 -16.44 12.46 -31.58
C ASN A 120 -16.62 12.52 -33.10
N VAL A 121 -16.13 11.52 -33.84
CA VAL A 121 -16.31 11.47 -35.29
C VAL A 121 -17.80 11.38 -35.66
N LEU A 122 -18.56 10.54 -34.98
CA LEU A 122 -20.00 10.40 -35.22
C LEU A 122 -20.78 11.67 -34.85
N GLN A 123 -20.35 12.43 -33.86
CA GLN A 123 -20.98 13.71 -33.50
C GLN A 123 -20.61 14.85 -34.46
N GLU A 124 -19.34 14.97 -34.82
CA GLU A 124 -18.85 16.05 -35.68
C GLU A 124 -19.26 15.84 -37.14
N HIS A 125 -19.40 14.59 -37.55
CA HIS A 125 -19.68 14.21 -38.95
C HIS A 125 -20.83 13.20 -39.05
N PRO A 126 -22.05 13.53 -38.62
CA PRO A 126 -23.17 12.58 -38.54
C PRO A 126 -23.64 12.02 -39.89
N GLN A 127 -23.28 12.63 -40.99
CA GLN A 127 -23.61 12.18 -42.31
C GLN A 127 -22.44 11.47 -43.03
N GLU A 128 -21.27 11.39 -42.38
CA GLU A 128 -20.11 10.70 -42.95
C GLU A 128 -20.29 9.19 -42.78
N PRO A 129 -20.29 8.41 -43.86
CA PRO A 129 -20.36 6.96 -43.76
C PRO A 129 -19.11 6.40 -43.11
N GLY A 130 -19.28 5.36 -42.30
CA GLY A 130 -18.16 4.64 -41.68
C GLY A 130 -18.49 3.18 -41.43
N THR A 131 -17.46 2.35 -41.43
CA THR A 131 -17.59 0.92 -41.16
C THR A 131 -16.84 0.56 -39.88
N PHE A 132 -17.54 -0.09 -38.97
CA PHE A 132 -16.96 -0.59 -37.72
C PHE A 132 -16.66 -2.07 -37.86
N VAL A 133 -15.42 -2.46 -37.51
CA VAL A 133 -14.94 -3.84 -37.60
C VAL A 133 -14.37 -4.25 -36.23
N ILE A 134 -14.79 -5.39 -35.75
CA ILE A 134 -14.19 -6.05 -34.59
C ILE A 134 -13.38 -7.24 -35.12
N MET A 135 -12.18 -7.39 -34.59
CA MET A 135 -11.24 -8.46 -34.94
C MET A 135 -10.71 -9.09 -33.65
N ASP A 136 -10.46 -10.39 -33.73
CA ASP A 136 -9.86 -11.17 -32.65
C ASP A 136 -8.69 -11.99 -33.23
N VAL A 137 -7.67 -12.25 -32.39
CA VAL A 137 -6.55 -13.08 -32.82
C VAL A 137 -6.88 -14.55 -32.60
N ASP A 138 -7.15 -15.25 -33.70
CA ASP A 138 -7.50 -16.67 -33.64
C ASP A 138 -6.48 -17.50 -32.86
N HIS A 139 -6.99 -18.38 -31.98
CA HIS A 139 -6.18 -19.29 -31.15
C HIS A 139 -5.15 -18.60 -30.25
N PHE A 140 -5.34 -17.31 -29.89
CA PHE A 140 -4.38 -16.57 -29.08
C PHE A 140 -4.08 -17.22 -27.73
N LYS A 141 -5.10 -17.84 -27.11
CA LYS A 141 -4.92 -18.61 -25.88
C LYS A 141 -3.96 -19.78 -26.07
N GLU A 142 -4.06 -20.52 -27.17
CA GLU A 142 -3.17 -21.63 -27.46
C GLU A 142 -1.72 -21.15 -27.67
N VAL A 143 -1.53 -20.00 -28.29
CA VAL A 143 -0.21 -19.37 -28.41
C VAL A 143 0.39 -19.10 -27.03
N ASN A 144 -0.40 -18.56 -26.11
CA ASN A 144 0.05 -18.32 -24.73
C ASN A 144 0.37 -19.61 -23.98
N ASP A 145 -0.50 -20.61 -24.12
CA ASP A 145 -0.37 -21.89 -23.40
C ASP A 145 0.84 -22.70 -23.88
N ILE A 146 1.16 -22.65 -25.19
CA ILE A 146 2.28 -23.39 -25.79
C ILE A 146 3.61 -22.64 -25.70
N TYR A 147 3.61 -21.33 -26.01
CA TYR A 147 4.83 -20.53 -26.19
C TYR A 147 5.07 -19.50 -25.08
N GLY A 148 4.14 -19.38 -24.13
CA GLY A 148 4.20 -18.45 -23.01
C GLY A 148 3.76 -17.03 -23.35
N HIS A 149 3.36 -16.28 -22.32
CA HIS A 149 2.82 -14.92 -22.45
C HIS A 149 3.76 -13.93 -23.13
N ILE A 150 5.08 -14.08 -22.96
CA ILE A 150 6.06 -13.21 -23.64
C ILE A 150 5.95 -13.34 -25.17
N THR A 151 5.67 -14.55 -25.68
CA THR A 151 5.47 -14.77 -27.10
C THR A 151 4.12 -14.22 -27.57
N GLY A 152 3.06 -14.41 -26.76
CA GLY A 152 1.76 -13.81 -27.02
C GLY A 152 1.83 -12.28 -27.10
N ASP A 153 2.57 -11.64 -26.21
CA ASP A 153 2.78 -10.20 -26.23
C ASP A 153 3.46 -9.73 -27.53
N LYS A 154 4.44 -10.48 -28.03
CA LYS A 154 5.08 -10.20 -29.33
C LYS A 154 4.11 -10.34 -30.51
N VAL A 155 3.22 -11.32 -30.44
CA VAL A 155 2.16 -11.52 -31.48
C VAL A 155 1.22 -10.31 -31.46
N LEU A 156 0.73 -9.89 -30.32
CA LEU A 156 -0.15 -8.73 -30.19
C LEU A 156 0.53 -7.43 -30.65
N HIS A 157 1.79 -7.23 -30.27
CA HIS A 157 2.57 -6.08 -30.72
C HIS A 157 2.68 -6.05 -32.25
N LYS A 158 3.06 -7.19 -32.85
CA LYS A 158 3.17 -7.29 -34.29
C LYS A 158 1.84 -7.11 -35.02
N PHE A 159 0.76 -7.63 -34.46
CA PHE A 159 -0.57 -7.42 -34.99
C PHE A 159 -0.98 -5.94 -34.95
N GLY A 160 -0.70 -5.23 -33.85
CA GLY A 160 -0.89 -3.78 -33.73
C GLY A 160 -0.12 -3.00 -34.81
N GLU A 161 1.16 -3.33 -35.04
CA GLU A 161 1.97 -2.73 -36.13
C GLU A 161 1.32 -2.95 -37.51
N VAL A 162 0.93 -4.19 -37.80
CA VAL A 162 0.29 -4.55 -39.09
C VAL A 162 -1.01 -3.76 -39.30
N LEU A 163 -1.82 -3.59 -38.24
CA LEU A 163 -3.03 -2.79 -38.33
C LEU A 163 -2.72 -1.32 -38.62
N HIS A 164 -1.76 -0.73 -37.92
CA HIS A 164 -1.36 0.67 -38.16
C HIS A 164 -0.81 0.91 -39.54
N GLU A 165 -0.02 -0.04 -40.10
CA GLU A 165 0.49 0.05 -41.47
C GLU A 165 -0.59 -0.14 -42.54
N HIS A 166 -1.65 -0.90 -42.23
CA HIS A 166 -2.68 -1.28 -43.18
C HIS A 166 -3.81 -0.25 -43.30
N PHE A 167 -4.21 0.34 -42.17
CA PHE A 167 -5.28 1.32 -42.12
C PHE A 167 -4.74 2.74 -42.30
N ARG A 168 -5.60 3.66 -42.74
CA ARG A 168 -5.21 5.05 -43.04
C ARG A 168 -5.07 5.84 -41.74
N GLU A 169 -4.31 6.91 -41.79
CA GLU A 169 -4.18 7.85 -40.66
C GLU A 169 -5.52 8.41 -40.12
N GLY A 170 -6.54 8.49 -40.98
CA GLY A 170 -7.89 8.93 -40.60
C GLY A 170 -8.78 7.82 -40.01
N ASP A 171 -8.39 6.55 -40.16
CA ASP A 171 -9.11 5.44 -39.53
C ASP A 171 -8.70 5.30 -38.04
N ILE A 172 -9.60 4.80 -37.20
CA ILE A 172 -9.33 4.64 -35.77
C ILE A 172 -9.04 3.16 -35.50
N VAL A 173 -7.82 2.86 -35.05
CA VAL A 173 -7.38 1.52 -34.67
C VAL A 173 -7.23 1.45 -33.17
N GLY A 174 -7.97 0.57 -32.52
CA GLY A 174 -7.98 0.42 -31.06
C GLY A 174 -7.91 -1.03 -30.61
N ARG A 175 -7.37 -1.22 -29.39
CA ARG A 175 -7.41 -2.49 -28.66
C ARG A 175 -8.39 -2.37 -27.51
N ILE A 176 -9.43 -3.19 -27.52
CA ILE A 176 -10.54 -3.09 -26.56
C ILE A 176 -10.55 -4.22 -25.51
N GLY A 177 -9.81 -5.28 -25.75
CA GLY A 177 -9.70 -6.45 -24.90
C GLY A 177 -8.30 -7.08 -24.94
N GLY A 178 -8.15 -8.28 -24.40
CA GLY A 178 -6.89 -9.03 -24.40
C GLY A 178 -6.30 -9.22 -25.79
N ASP A 179 -7.07 -9.81 -26.67
CA ASP A 179 -6.78 -10.15 -28.08
C ASP A 179 -7.74 -9.47 -29.07
N GLU A 180 -8.68 -8.66 -28.55
CA GLU A 180 -9.70 -7.98 -29.33
C GLU A 180 -9.27 -6.60 -29.80
N PHE A 181 -9.36 -6.36 -31.11
CA PHE A 181 -9.07 -5.10 -31.77
C PHE A 181 -10.31 -4.56 -32.48
N VAL A 182 -10.35 -3.26 -32.62
CA VAL A 182 -11.40 -2.53 -33.33
C VAL A 182 -10.78 -1.61 -34.33
N VAL A 183 -11.37 -1.58 -35.53
CA VAL A 183 -11.07 -0.59 -36.52
C VAL A 183 -12.36 0.13 -36.95
N TYR A 184 -12.34 1.45 -36.87
CA TYR A 184 -13.39 2.28 -37.44
C TYR A 184 -12.86 2.96 -38.70
N MET A 185 -13.30 2.45 -39.86
CA MET A 185 -12.93 2.97 -41.17
C MET A 185 -13.84 4.14 -41.56
N ARG A 186 -13.28 5.34 -41.58
CA ARG A 186 -13.99 6.55 -41.94
C ARG A 186 -14.22 6.61 -43.47
N LYS A 187 -15.29 7.30 -43.88
CA LYS A 187 -15.63 7.51 -45.32
C LYS A 187 -15.68 6.20 -46.10
N THR A 188 -16.17 5.15 -45.45
CA THR A 188 -16.35 3.85 -46.07
C THR A 188 -17.82 3.49 -46.02
N ASP A 189 -18.49 3.64 -47.16
CA ASP A 189 -19.92 3.45 -47.36
C ASP A 189 -20.29 2.10 -48.01
N SER A 190 -19.28 1.43 -48.55
CA SER A 190 -19.47 0.16 -49.24
C SER A 190 -18.92 -1.01 -48.45
N ARG A 191 -19.77 -2.01 -48.26
CA ARG A 191 -19.38 -3.28 -47.64
C ARG A 191 -18.24 -3.97 -48.42
N GLU A 192 -18.27 -3.89 -49.73
CA GLU A 192 -17.29 -4.51 -50.62
C GLU A 192 -15.90 -3.91 -50.40
N VAL A 193 -15.81 -2.57 -50.22
CA VAL A 193 -14.56 -1.86 -49.89
C VAL A 193 -14.04 -2.28 -48.55
N ALA A 194 -14.92 -2.38 -47.54
CA ALA A 194 -14.52 -2.81 -46.20
C ALA A 194 -14.00 -4.26 -46.22
N VAL A 195 -14.74 -5.18 -46.86
CA VAL A 195 -14.35 -6.58 -46.98
C VAL A 195 -13.01 -6.70 -47.71
N SER A 196 -12.85 -6.02 -48.86
CA SER A 196 -11.60 -6.05 -49.61
C SER A 196 -10.38 -5.59 -48.80
N ARG A 197 -10.54 -4.57 -47.95
CA ARG A 197 -9.47 -4.12 -47.04
C ARG A 197 -9.12 -5.19 -45.99
N ILE A 198 -10.14 -5.82 -45.38
CA ILE A 198 -9.92 -6.89 -44.38
C ILE A 198 -9.27 -8.12 -45.06
N GLU A 199 -9.74 -8.54 -46.25
CA GLU A 199 -9.12 -9.64 -46.97
C GLU A 199 -7.66 -9.36 -47.36
N SER A 200 -7.31 -8.12 -47.67
CA SER A 200 -5.92 -7.73 -47.95
C SER A 200 -5.05 -7.72 -46.69
N LEU A 201 -5.63 -7.46 -45.52
CA LEU A 201 -4.97 -7.59 -44.22
C LEU A 201 -4.62 -9.05 -43.92
N ILE A 202 -5.57 -9.97 -44.12
CA ILE A 202 -5.40 -11.41 -43.82
C ILE A 202 -4.32 -12.05 -44.75
N LYS A 203 -4.05 -11.48 -45.88
CA LYS A 203 -3.04 -11.99 -46.85
C LYS A 203 -1.61 -11.49 -46.57
N LYS A 204 -1.42 -10.58 -45.60
CA LYS A 204 -0.13 -10.06 -45.17
C LYS A 204 0.47 -10.91 -44.04
#